data_c8bb57d4fd4e7c5f3f7258e8910cc3db
#
_entry.id   c8bb57d4fd4e7c5f3f7258e8910cc3db
#
_cell.length_a   1.000
_cell.length_b   1.000
_cell.length_c   1.000
_cell.angle_alpha   90.00
_cell.angle_beta   90.00
_cell.angle_gamma   90.00
#
_symmetry.space_group_name_H-M   'P 1'
#
loop_
_entity.id
_entity.type
_entity.pdbx_description
1 polymer ?
#
loop_
_entity_poly.entity_id
_entity_poly.type
_entity_poly.pdbx_seq_one_letter_code
_entity_poly.pdbx_strand_id
1 'polypeptide(L)'
;MDEALRQLPQHDYIYLADSANAPYGEKSSDWIAARSLSLCNYLAGKGCDAIVVACNTATAEAIKQIREVLSIPVIGVEPGIKPAAMQSQNNIVGVLATEATLKSDKFNALLNTLPGDCQFIKQAGAGLVPLIESGNADGEETLELLAKHLEPIQDAGADTIVLGCTHYPFLRKSIRKLLGESITLIDTSDAVIRQLKRQLESLQKENSGKDFGSVTFLSSKNEELLLSMAQDLMSADLTSHQVDACILGEVK
;
A
#
# COMPACT_ATOMS: atom_id res chain seq x y z
N MET A 1 6.34 2.14 -3.82
CA MET A 1 7.53 2.80 -4.39
C MET A 1 8.71 1.83 -4.46
N ASP A 2 9.17 1.26 -3.37
CA ASP A 2 10.31 0.31 -3.33
C ASP A 2 10.28 -0.73 -4.46
N GLU A 3 9.20 -1.49 -4.57
CA GLU A 3 9.01 -2.51 -5.61
C GLU A 3 8.97 -1.91 -7.04
N ALA A 4 8.49 -0.68 -7.19
CA ALA A 4 8.48 0.00 -8.49
C ALA A 4 9.89 0.35 -8.96
N LEU A 5 10.71 0.89 -8.09
CA LEU A 5 12.12 1.20 -8.39
C LEU A 5 12.94 -0.06 -8.69
N ARG A 6 12.65 -1.18 -8.02
CA ARG A 6 13.33 -2.44 -8.28
C ARG A 6 12.96 -3.07 -9.62
N GLN A 7 11.69 -3.02 -10.03
CA GLN A 7 11.22 -3.66 -11.26
C GLN A 7 11.27 -2.76 -12.49
N LEU A 8 11.18 -1.45 -12.30
CA LEU A 8 11.04 -0.47 -13.37
C LEU A 8 11.93 0.76 -13.09
N PRO A 9 13.25 0.60 -12.85
CA PRO A 9 14.13 1.68 -12.41
C PRO A 9 14.26 2.82 -13.42
N GLN A 10 14.02 2.55 -14.70
CA GLN A 10 14.20 3.49 -15.81
C GLN A 10 13.09 4.55 -15.92
N HIS A 11 11.99 4.41 -15.17
CA HIS A 11 10.88 5.38 -15.22
C HIS A 11 11.08 6.53 -14.23
N ASP A 12 10.51 7.68 -14.57
CA ASP A 12 10.41 8.82 -13.65
C ASP A 12 9.20 8.63 -12.72
N TYR A 13 9.39 8.93 -11.43
CA TYR A 13 8.36 8.72 -10.42
C TYR A 13 8.03 10.00 -9.66
N ILE A 14 6.74 10.19 -9.39
CA ILE A 14 6.25 11.14 -8.40
C ILE A 14 5.55 10.33 -7.29
N TYR A 15 6.13 10.31 -6.10
CA TYR A 15 5.52 9.72 -4.92
C TYR A 15 4.85 10.82 -4.10
N LEU A 16 3.52 10.80 -4.01
CA LEU A 16 2.75 11.76 -3.25
C LEU A 16 2.24 11.12 -1.97
N ALA A 17 2.74 11.61 -0.82
CA ALA A 17 2.29 11.24 0.51
C ALA A 17 1.37 12.32 1.08
N ASP A 18 0.10 11.97 1.31
CA ASP A 18 -0.87 12.87 1.96
C ASP A 18 -0.77 12.77 3.50
N SER A 19 0.45 12.93 4.03
CA SER A 19 0.81 12.71 5.43
C SER A 19 0.04 13.58 6.42
N ALA A 20 -0.37 14.79 6.00
CA ALA A 20 -1.20 15.67 6.84
C ALA A 20 -2.59 15.11 7.12
N ASN A 21 -3.07 14.20 6.27
CA ASN A 21 -4.41 13.63 6.35
C ASN A 21 -4.42 12.13 6.70
N ALA A 22 -3.26 11.51 6.83
CA ALA A 22 -3.14 10.12 7.29
C ALA A 22 -3.53 10.00 8.79
N PRO A 23 -4.12 8.88 9.22
CA PRO A 23 -4.53 7.72 8.43
C PRO A 23 -5.92 7.90 7.78
N TYR A 24 -6.07 7.41 6.55
CA TYR A 24 -7.35 7.48 5.81
C TYR A 24 -8.44 6.57 6.40
N GLY A 25 -8.04 5.51 7.09
CA GLY A 25 -8.98 4.52 7.66
C GLY A 25 -9.95 5.07 8.72
N GLU A 26 -9.75 6.31 9.17
CA GLU A 26 -10.59 7.01 10.16
C GLU A 26 -11.49 8.09 9.52
N LYS A 27 -11.38 8.29 8.20
CA LYS A 27 -12.14 9.31 7.46
C LYS A 27 -13.42 8.72 6.86
N SER A 28 -14.39 9.58 6.54
CA SER A 28 -15.59 9.14 5.82
C SER A 28 -15.29 8.75 4.36
N SER A 29 -16.08 7.83 3.82
CA SER A 29 -15.96 7.36 2.43
C SER A 29 -16.00 8.51 1.42
N ASP A 30 -16.93 9.46 1.59
CA ASP A 30 -17.05 10.63 0.71
C ASP A 30 -15.80 11.50 0.74
N TRP A 31 -15.25 11.74 1.94
CA TRP A 31 -14.01 12.49 2.09
C TRP A 31 -12.84 11.79 1.40
N ILE A 32 -12.69 10.47 1.63
CA ILE A 32 -11.63 9.65 1.02
C ILE A 32 -11.74 9.70 -0.50
N ALA A 33 -12.96 9.54 -1.05
CA ALA A 33 -13.19 9.56 -2.48
C ALA A 33 -12.83 10.93 -3.09
N ALA A 34 -13.33 12.02 -2.51
CA ALA A 34 -13.05 13.38 -2.99
C ALA A 34 -11.55 13.72 -2.90
N ARG A 35 -10.91 13.42 -1.77
CA ARG A 35 -9.48 13.69 -1.58
C ARG A 35 -8.62 12.87 -2.54
N SER A 36 -8.89 11.57 -2.67
CA SER A 36 -8.13 10.70 -3.58
C SER A 36 -8.26 11.13 -5.03
N LEU A 37 -9.47 11.52 -5.47
CA LEU A 37 -9.68 12.06 -6.82
C LEU A 37 -8.92 13.36 -7.04
N SER A 38 -8.94 14.27 -6.08
CA SER A 38 -8.20 15.54 -6.16
C SER A 38 -6.69 15.32 -6.31
N LEU A 39 -6.10 14.42 -5.51
CA LEU A 39 -4.68 14.06 -5.61
C LEU A 39 -4.33 13.37 -6.94
N CYS A 40 -5.20 12.49 -7.44
CA CYS A 40 -4.99 11.84 -8.73
C CYS A 40 -5.08 12.83 -9.90
N ASN A 41 -6.01 13.79 -9.85
CA ASN A 41 -6.09 14.89 -10.82
C ASN A 41 -4.82 15.76 -10.80
N TYR A 42 -4.30 16.07 -9.61
CA TYR A 42 -3.04 16.79 -9.47
C TYR A 42 -1.88 16.05 -10.15
N LEU A 43 -1.74 14.74 -9.91
CA LEU A 43 -0.69 13.92 -10.54
C LEU A 43 -0.88 13.82 -12.06
N ALA A 44 -2.10 13.64 -12.54
CA ALA A 44 -2.42 13.65 -13.97
C ALA A 44 -2.04 14.99 -14.61
N GLY A 45 -2.32 16.11 -13.93
CA GLY A 45 -1.92 17.46 -14.35
C GLY A 45 -0.40 17.69 -14.37
N LYS A 46 0.38 16.86 -13.65
CA LYS A 46 1.85 16.82 -13.74
C LYS A 46 2.38 16.00 -14.92
N GLY A 47 1.50 15.43 -15.74
CA GLY A 47 1.87 14.66 -16.92
C GLY A 47 2.22 13.19 -16.63
N CYS A 48 1.76 12.65 -15.52
CA CYS A 48 1.93 11.21 -15.25
C CYS A 48 1.22 10.36 -16.30
N ASP A 49 1.87 9.32 -16.80
CA ASP A 49 1.32 8.37 -17.78
C ASP A 49 0.44 7.30 -17.16
N ALA A 50 0.64 7.01 -15.88
CA ALA A 50 -0.16 6.09 -15.08
C ALA A 50 -0.13 6.51 -13.60
N ILE A 51 -1.14 6.11 -12.85
CA ILE A 51 -1.23 6.37 -11.40
C ILE A 51 -1.43 5.06 -10.66
N VAL A 52 -0.67 4.89 -9.57
CA VAL A 52 -0.90 3.82 -8.59
C VAL A 52 -1.50 4.45 -7.33
N VAL A 53 -2.73 4.07 -7.00
CA VAL A 53 -3.37 4.42 -5.72
C VAL A 53 -2.85 3.44 -4.67
N ALA A 54 -1.73 3.80 -4.03
CA ALA A 54 -0.97 2.96 -3.11
C ALA A 54 -1.58 2.99 -1.68
N CYS A 55 -2.90 2.76 -1.58
CA CYS A 55 -3.65 2.69 -0.32
C CYS A 55 -4.87 1.79 -0.52
N ASN A 56 -5.00 0.73 0.30
CA ASN A 56 -6.15 -0.19 0.22
C ASN A 56 -7.47 0.55 0.51
N THR A 57 -7.48 1.41 1.53
CA THR A 57 -8.65 2.23 1.90
C THR A 57 -9.07 3.16 0.76
N ALA A 58 -8.14 3.95 0.22
CA ALA A 58 -8.43 4.85 -0.91
C ALA A 58 -8.85 4.08 -2.16
N THR A 59 -8.25 2.92 -2.42
CA THR A 59 -8.64 2.06 -3.54
C THR A 59 -10.07 1.54 -3.37
N ALA A 60 -10.45 1.11 -2.16
CA ALA A 60 -11.79 0.60 -1.91
C ALA A 60 -12.86 1.67 -2.19
N GLU A 61 -12.63 2.90 -1.72
CA GLU A 61 -13.61 3.98 -1.76
C GLU A 61 -13.62 4.78 -3.07
N ALA A 62 -12.46 4.96 -3.71
CA ALA A 62 -12.32 5.97 -4.76
C ALA A 62 -11.99 5.41 -6.16
N ILE A 63 -11.44 4.19 -6.29
CA ILE A 63 -10.83 3.73 -7.54
C ILE A 63 -11.78 3.75 -8.75
N LYS A 64 -13.06 3.45 -8.53
CA LYS A 64 -14.07 3.45 -9.61
C LYS A 64 -14.25 4.85 -10.16
N GLN A 65 -14.50 5.81 -9.28
CA GLN A 65 -14.69 7.22 -9.64
C GLN A 65 -13.45 7.81 -10.31
N ILE A 66 -12.25 7.51 -9.80
CA ILE A 66 -10.98 7.99 -10.38
C ILE A 66 -10.83 7.46 -11.82
N ARG A 67 -11.14 6.19 -12.07
CA ARG A 67 -11.08 5.59 -13.42
C ARG A 67 -12.13 6.12 -14.40
N GLU A 68 -13.26 6.61 -13.89
CA GLU A 68 -14.30 7.25 -14.73
C GLU A 68 -13.88 8.67 -15.16
N VAL A 69 -13.06 9.35 -14.36
CA VAL A 69 -12.63 10.75 -14.60
C VAL A 69 -11.32 10.83 -15.37
N LEU A 70 -10.37 9.96 -15.06
CA LEU A 70 -9.03 10.01 -15.67
C LEU A 70 -8.94 9.13 -16.90
N SER A 71 -8.34 9.66 -17.98
CA SER A 71 -8.08 8.93 -19.22
C SER A 71 -6.81 8.06 -19.19
N ILE A 72 -5.96 8.23 -18.16
CA ILE A 72 -4.74 7.44 -18.00
C ILE A 72 -5.00 6.18 -17.15
N PRO A 73 -4.17 5.12 -17.27
CA PRO A 73 -4.30 3.94 -16.43
C PRO A 73 -4.21 4.25 -14.95
N VAL A 74 -5.16 3.73 -14.16
CA VAL A 74 -5.18 3.85 -12.70
C VAL A 74 -5.20 2.46 -12.08
N ILE A 75 -4.12 2.12 -11.37
CA ILE A 75 -3.91 0.85 -10.69
C ILE A 75 -4.22 1.03 -9.21
N GLY A 76 -5.14 0.25 -8.67
CA GLY A 76 -5.43 0.20 -7.24
C GLY A 76 -4.72 -0.93 -6.54
N VAL A 77 -4.58 -0.82 -5.24
CA VAL A 77 -4.07 -1.87 -4.35
C VAL A 77 -5.23 -2.57 -3.66
N GLU A 78 -5.27 -3.89 -3.74
CA GLU A 78 -6.29 -4.72 -3.08
C GLU A 78 -5.61 -5.67 -2.09
N PRO A 79 -6.26 -6.01 -0.97
CA PRO A 79 -5.73 -7.03 -0.07
C PRO A 79 -5.54 -8.37 -0.78
N GLY A 80 -4.42 -9.02 -0.53
CA GLY A 80 -4.02 -10.27 -1.19
C GLY A 80 -4.76 -11.51 -0.67
N ILE A 81 -6.08 -11.44 -0.46
CA ILE A 81 -6.84 -12.55 0.12
C ILE A 81 -6.93 -13.76 -0.81
N LYS A 82 -7.02 -13.54 -2.12
CA LYS A 82 -7.03 -14.65 -3.09
C LYS A 82 -5.71 -15.44 -3.09
N PRO A 83 -4.52 -14.84 -3.27
CA PRO A 83 -3.26 -15.58 -3.16
C PRO A 83 -3.04 -16.15 -1.76
N ALA A 84 -3.53 -15.52 -0.69
CA ALA A 84 -3.43 -16.06 0.67
C ALA A 84 -4.24 -17.36 0.82
N ALA A 85 -5.50 -17.38 0.35
CA ALA A 85 -6.32 -18.59 0.36
C ALA A 85 -5.68 -19.75 -0.43
N MET A 86 -4.97 -19.43 -1.52
CA MET A 86 -4.29 -20.45 -2.34
C MET A 86 -2.99 -20.97 -1.72
N GLN A 87 -2.33 -20.19 -0.85
CA GLN A 87 -1.05 -20.54 -0.23
C GLN A 87 -1.19 -21.12 1.17
N SER A 88 -2.29 -20.84 1.87
CA SER A 88 -2.56 -21.41 3.18
C SER A 88 -2.70 -22.93 3.08
N GLN A 89 -2.03 -23.64 3.97
CA GLN A 89 -2.04 -25.11 4.01
C GLN A 89 -3.18 -25.65 4.87
N ASN A 90 -3.65 -24.87 5.85
CA ASN A 90 -4.72 -25.26 6.76
C ASN A 90 -6.05 -24.52 6.50
N ASN A 91 -6.12 -23.71 5.44
CA ASN A 91 -7.27 -22.89 5.07
C ASN A 91 -7.70 -21.87 6.15
N ILE A 92 -6.78 -21.43 7.03
CA ILE A 92 -7.02 -20.38 8.00
C ILE A 92 -6.09 -19.21 7.71
N VAL A 93 -6.69 -18.09 7.32
CA VAL A 93 -5.98 -16.88 6.88
C VAL A 93 -6.30 -15.70 7.79
N GLY A 94 -5.29 -15.11 8.40
CA GLY A 94 -5.41 -13.83 9.06
C GLY A 94 -5.45 -12.68 8.03
N VAL A 95 -6.26 -11.67 8.26
CA VAL A 95 -6.28 -10.44 7.46
C VAL A 95 -6.09 -9.25 8.38
N LEU A 96 -4.88 -8.73 8.43
CA LEU A 96 -4.55 -7.51 9.16
C LEU A 96 -4.70 -6.32 8.22
N ALA A 97 -5.69 -5.45 8.45
CA ALA A 97 -5.99 -4.31 7.57
C ALA A 97 -6.55 -3.12 8.37
N THR A 98 -6.82 -2.01 7.72
CA THR A 98 -7.56 -0.91 8.37
C THR A 98 -9.03 -1.29 8.53
N GLU A 99 -9.69 -0.70 9.54
CA GLU A 99 -11.11 -0.96 9.78
C GLU A 99 -11.97 -0.59 8.55
N ALA A 100 -11.69 0.55 7.91
CA ALA A 100 -12.38 0.96 6.70
C ALA A 100 -12.20 -0.06 5.56
N THR A 101 -10.99 -0.60 5.36
CA THR A 101 -10.76 -1.66 4.37
C THR A 101 -11.59 -2.90 4.67
N LEU A 102 -11.61 -3.37 5.91
CA LEU A 102 -12.35 -4.58 6.32
C LEU A 102 -13.87 -4.43 6.21
N LYS A 103 -14.39 -3.21 6.38
CA LYS A 103 -15.83 -2.89 6.28
C LYS A 103 -16.27 -2.59 4.86
N SER A 104 -15.35 -2.31 3.92
CA SER A 104 -15.68 -1.90 2.56
C SER A 104 -16.45 -2.97 1.79
N ASP A 105 -17.42 -2.54 0.98
CA ASP A 105 -18.18 -3.42 0.08
C ASP A 105 -17.25 -4.16 -0.89
N LYS A 106 -16.20 -3.49 -1.35
CA LYS A 106 -15.21 -4.06 -2.25
C LYS A 106 -14.46 -5.23 -1.62
N PHE A 107 -14.04 -5.12 -0.35
CA PHE A 107 -13.39 -6.19 0.38
C PHE A 107 -14.35 -7.38 0.60
N ASN A 108 -15.59 -7.10 1.00
CA ASN A 108 -16.59 -8.13 1.21
C ASN A 108 -16.99 -8.82 -0.12
N ALA A 109 -17.14 -8.09 -1.20
CA ALA A 109 -17.37 -8.66 -2.52
C ALA A 109 -16.21 -9.58 -2.96
N LEU A 110 -14.96 -9.18 -2.70
CA LEU A 110 -13.79 -10.00 -2.99
C LEU A 110 -13.79 -11.32 -2.17
N LEU A 111 -14.09 -11.26 -0.87
CA LEU A 111 -14.24 -12.46 -0.03
C LEU A 111 -15.28 -13.43 -0.58
N ASN A 112 -16.42 -12.91 -1.05
CA ASN A 112 -17.51 -13.73 -1.60
C ASN A 112 -17.16 -14.43 -2.92
N THR A 113 -16.04 -14.07 -3.57
CA THR A 113 -15.55 -14.75 -4.79
C THR A 113 -14.66 -15.95 -4.49
N LEU A 114 -14.30 -16.16 -3.21
CA LEU A 114 -13.37 -17.21 -2.82
C LEU A 114 -14.11 -18.53 -2.47
N PRO A 115 -13.44 -19.68 -2.58
CA PRO A 115 -13.98 -20.95 -2.12
C PRO A 115 -14.36 -20.89 -0.63
N GLY A 116 -15.50 -21.48 -0.28
CA GLY A 116 -16.10 -21.38 1.05
C GLY A 116 -15.40 -22.19 2.15
N ASP A 117 -14.33 -22.89 1.82
CA ASP A 117 -13.55 -23.74 2.74
C ASP A 117 -12.40 -23.00 3.45
N CYS A 118 -12.12 -21.75 3.06
CA CYS A 118 -11.11 -20.91 3.69
C CYS A 118 -11.74 -19.99 4.76
N GLN A 119 -11.24 -20.09 5.98
CA GLN A 119 -11.63 -19.21 7.08
C GLN A 119 -10.75 -17.96 7.09
N PHE A 120 -11.39 -16.76 7.14
CA PHE A 120 -10.69 -15.49 7.23
C PHE A 120 -10.90 -14.84 8.60
N ILE A 121 -9.81 -14.67 9.35
CA ILE A 121 -9.79 -13.98 10.64
C ILE A 121 -9.47 -12.50 10.37
N LYS A 122 -10.47 -11.65 10.42
CA LYS A 122 -10.35 -10.21 10.13
C LYS A 122 -9.91 -9.46 11.38
N GLN A 123 -8.81 -8.76 11.32
CA GLN A 123 -8.27 -7.96 12.41
C GLN A 123 -7.94 -6.54 11.96
N ALA A 124 -8.56 -5.56 12.61
CA ALA A 124 -8.21 -4.16 12.40
C ALA A 124 -6.94 -3.80 13.16
N GLY A 125 -5.95 -3.20 12.46
CA GLY A 125 -4.68 -2.78 13.03
C GLY A 125 -4.69 -1.31 13.44
N ALA A 126 -5.65 -0.90 14.27
CA ALA A 126 -5.73 0.47 14.77
C ALA A 126 -4.45 0.88 15.52
N GLY A 127 -3.98 2.11 15.31
CA GLY A 127 -2.78 2.64 15.97
C GLY A 127 -1.43 2.24 15.35
N LEU A 128 -1.37 1.20 14.49
CA LEU A 128 -0.10 0.74 13.89
C LEU A 128 0.48 1.74 12.88
N VAL A 129 -0.36 2.40 12.07
CA VAL A 129 0.13 3.34 11.04
C VAL A 129 0.87 4.53 11.64
N PRO A 130 0.36 5.24 12.67
CA PRO A 130 1.11 6.33 13.32
C PRO A 130 2.47 5.89 13.87
N LEU A 131 2.59 4.69 14.44
CA LEU A 131 3.84 4.15 14.95
C LEU A 131 4.84 3.87 13.83
N ILE A 132 4.38 3.34 12.71
CA ILE A 132 5.23 3.13 11.52
C ILE A 132 5.71 4.47 10.96
N GLU A 133 4.81 5.44 10.82
CA GLU A 133 5.14 6.77 10.28
C GLU A 133 6.03 7.60 11.19
N SER A 134 6.11 7.27 12.49
CA SER A 134 7.08 7.87 13.42
C SER A 134 8.46 7.20 13.40
N GLY A 135 8.68 6.22 12.50
CA GLY A 135 9.94 5.46 12.42
C GLY A 135 10.07 4.36 13.49
N ASN A 136 8.98 4.02 14.19
CA ASN A 136 8.99 3.09 15.33
C ASN A 136 8.42 1.70 14.96
N ALA A 137 8.64 1.23 13.72
CA ALA A 137 8.05 -0.02 13.21
C ALA A 137 8.48 -1.29 13.96
N ASP A 138 9.62 -1.29 14.62
CA ASP A 138 10.20 -2.41 15.39
C ASP A 138 10.40 -2.10 16.88
N GLY A 139 9.90 -0.96 17.36
CA GLY A 139 9.97 -0.54 18.76
C GLY A 139 9.05 -1.34 19.69
N GLU A 140 9.30 -1.24 20.99
CA GLU A 140 8.58 -1.99 22.02
C GLU A 140 7.07 -1.72 22.00
N GLU A 141 6.67 -0.44 21.91
CA GLU A 141 5.26 -0.05 21.80
C GLU A 141 4.56 -0.67 20.58
N THR A 142 5.25 -0.70 19.44
CA THR A 142 4.72 -1.33 18.22
C THR A 142 4.60 -2.84 18.39
N LEU A 143 5.57 -3.50 19.02
CA LEU A 143 5.53 -4.92 19.31
C LEU A 143 4.37 -5.29 20.24
N GLU A 144 4.14 -4.52 21.30
CA GLU A 144 3.03 -4.75 22.23
C GLU A 144 1.66 -4.57 21.56
N LEU A 145 1.50 -3.49 20.79
CA LEU A 145 0.26 -3.24 20.06
C LEU A 145 0.01 -4.29 18.97
N LEU A 146 1.06 -4.65 18.24
CA LEU A 146 1.00 -5.66 17.19
C LEU A 146 0.66 -7.04 17.77
N ALA A 147 1.22 -7.43 18.92
CA ALA A 147 0.91 -8.68 19.60
C ALA A 147 -0.59 -8.78 19.92
N LYS A 148 -1.20 -7.71 20.46
CA LYS A 148 -2.64 -7.66 20.73
C LYS A 148 -3.47 -7.84 19.46
N HIS A 149 -3.05 -7.23 18.35
CA HIS A 149 -3.76 -7.39 17.08
C HIS A 149 -3.56 -8.77 16.44
N LEU A 150 -2.44 -9.44 16.70
CA LEU A 150 -2.16 -10.76 16.16
C LEU A 150 -2.75 -11.90 16.99
N GLU A 151 -3.08 -11.69 18.27
CA GLU A 151 -3.62 -12.68 19.16
C GLU A 151 -4.83 -13.45 18.57
N PRO A 152 -5.91 -12.80 18.06
CA PRO A 152 -7.03 -13.53 17.48
C PRO A 152 -6.67 -14.34 16.22
N ILE A 153 -5.67 -13.90 15.46
CA ILE A 153 -5.17 -14.58 14.27
C ILE A 153 -4.38 -15.83 14.70
N GLN A 154 -3.54 -15.69 15.73
CA GLN A 154 -2.74 -16.75 16.29
C GLN A 154 -3.61 -17.81 16.96
N ASP A 155 -4.59 -17.40 17.78
CA ASP A 155 -5.52 -18.29 18.48
C ASP A 155 -6.37 -19.14 17.52
N ALA A 156 -6.69 -18.57 16.35
CA ALA A 156 -7.36 -19.31 15.29
C ALA A 156 -6.44 -20.31 14.57
N GLY A 157 -5.14 -20.27 14.81
CA GLY A 157 -4.15 -21.13 14.17
C GLY A 157 -3.85 -20.78 12.72
N ALA A 158 -3.99 -19.51 12.31
CA ALA A 158 -3.70 -19.09 10.96
C ALA A 158 -2.22 -19.33 10.59
N ASP A 159 -1.98 -19.93 9.44
CA ASP A 159 -0.63 -20.15 8.88
C ASP A 159 -0.20 -19.05 7.88
N THR A 160 -1.15 -18.23 7.48
CA THR A 160 -0.97 -17.19 6.48
C THR A 160 -1.62 -15.89 6.95
N ILE A 161 -0.93 -14.76 6.76
CA ILE A 161 -1.45 -13.42 7.11
C ILE A 161 -1.35 -12.50 5.89
N VAL A 162 -2.47 -11.88 5.54
CA VAL A 162 -2.55 -10.81 4.55
C VAL A 162 -2.22 -9.48 5.20
N LEU A 163 -1.24 -8.77 4.66
CA LEU A 163 -0.90 -7.40 5.03
C LEU A 163 -1.77 -6.43 4.19
N GLY A 164 -2.99 -6.17 4.67
CA GLY A 164 -4.04 -5.42 3.96
C GLY A 164 -3.93 -3.90 4.10
N CYS A 165 -2.76 -3.40 4.48
CA CYS A 165 -2.40 -1.98 4.50
C CYS A 165 -1.00 -1.82 3.94
N THR A 166 -0.75 -0.78 3.14
CA THR A 166 0.54 -0.55 2.49
C THR A 166 1.67 -0.15 3.46
N HIS A 167 1.34 0.17 4.70
CA HIS A 167 2.32 0.35 5.77
C HIS A 167 2.75 -0.97 6.43
N TYR A 168 1.91 -1.99 6.44
CA TYR A 168 2.16 -3.21 7.22
C TYR A 168 3.31 -4.10 6.70
N PRO A 169 3.76 -4.03 5.44
CA PRO A 169 5.01 -4.67 5.04
C PRO A 169 6.23 -4.28 5.89
N PHE A 170 6.25 -3.06 6.46
CA PHE A 170 7.30 -2.61 7.37
C PHE A 170 7.29 -3.33 8.74
N LEU A 171 6.19 -3.99 9.09
CA LEU A 171 6.05 -4.79 10.30
C LEU A 171 6.50 -6.26 10.12
N ARG A 172 6.99 -6.67 8.94
CA ARG A 172 7.33 -8.08 8.66
C ARG A 172 8.27 -8.69 9.70
N LYS A 173 9.33 -7.96 10.09
CA LYS A 173 10.28 -8.41 11.11
C LYS A 173 9.60 -8.58 12.46
N SER A 174 8.79 -7.61 12.86
CA SER A 174 8.04 -7.62 14.11
C SER A 174 7.01 -8.75 14.17
N ILE A 175 6.27 -9.00 13.05
CA ILE A 175 5.33 -10.12 12.96
C ILE A 175 6.06 -11.45 13.09
N ARG A 176 7.17 -11.65 12.39
CA ARG A 176 7.96 -12.88 12.49
C ARG A 176 8.58 -13.09 13.86
N LYS A 177 9.00 -12.01 14.53
CA LYS A 177 9.48 -12.07 15.92
C LYS A 177 8.40 -12.57 16.87
N LEU A 178 7.12 -12.22 16.65
CA LEU A 178 6.00 -12.62 17.50
C LEU A 178 5.45 -14.01 17.16
N LEU A 179 5.30 -14.34 15.87
CA LEU A 179 4.62 -15.55 15.40
C LEU A 179 5.56 -16.63 14.87
N GLY A 180 6.85 -16.34 14.72
CA GLY A 180 7.85 -17.25 14.14
C GLY A 180 8.00 -17.10 12.64
N GLU A 181 9.05 -17.73 12.09
CA GLU A 181 9.45 -17.64 10.67
C GLU A 181 8.54 -18.48 9.75
N SER A 182 7.80 -19.43 10.28
CA SER A 182 6.92 -20.32 9.51
C SER A 182 5.66 -19.64 8.97
N ILE A 183 5.29 -18.48 9.54
CA ILE A 183 4.12 -17.74 9.10
C ILE A 183 4.31 -17.18 7.69
N THR A 184 3.35 -17.43 6.80
CA THR A 184 3.36 -16.87 5.45
C THR A 184 2.77 -15.46 5.47
N LEU A 185 3.53 -14.48 4.98
CA LEU A 185 3.10 -13.08 4.92
C LEU A 185 2.86 -12.67 3.46
N ILE A 186 1.62 -12.32 3.15
CA ILE A 186 1.18 -11.92 1.81
C ILE A 186 1.01 -10.41 1.75
N ASP A 187 1.74 -9.76 0.87
CA ASP A 187 1.44 -8.41 0.37
C ASP A 187 1.26 -8.43 -1.14
N THR A 188 0.80 -7.34 -1.71
CA THR A 188 0.44 -7.25 -3.13
C THR A 188 1.32 -6.30 -3.93
N SER A 189 2.42 -5.82 -3.36
CA SER A 189 3.29 -4.82 -3.99
C SER A 189 3.82 -5.31 -5.35
N ASP A 190 4.35 -6.52 -5.42
CA ASP A 190 4.84 -7.13 -6.66
C ASP A 190 3.73 -7.26 -7.71
N ALA A 191 2.55 -7.74 -7.32
CA ALA A 191 1.41 -7.89 -8.25
C ALA A 191 0.93 -6.55 -8.81
N VAL A 192 0.92 -5.50 -7.98
CA VAL A 192 0.57 -4.12 -8.38
C VAL A 192 1.57 -3.59 -9.40
N ILE A 193 2.87 -3.77 -9.18
CA ILE A 193 3.90 -3.27 -10.10
C ILE A 193 3.94 -4.07 -11.40
N ARG A 194 3.70 -5.38 -11.37
CA ARG A 194 3.50 -6.16 -12.60
C ARG A 194 2.29 -5.67 -13.40
N GLN A 195 1.21 -5.25 -12.73
CA GLN A 195 0.07 -4.66 -13.42
C GLN A 195 0.41 -3.28 -13.99
N LEU A 196 1.14 -2.43 -13.26
CA LEU A 196 1.64 -1.16 -13.75
C LEU A 196 2.47 -1.36 -15.02
N LYS A 197 3.44 -2.29 -14.98
CA LYS A 197 4.29 -2.62 -16.13
C LYS A 197 3.47 -2.97 -17.37
N ARG A 198 2.48 -3.87 -17.23
CA ARG A 198 1.60 -4.26 -18.34
C ARG A 198 0.82 -3.08 -18.93
N GLN A 199 0.36 -2.16 -18.07
CA GLN A 199 -0.36 -0.97 -18.53
C GLN A 199 0.57 -0.01 -19.27
N LEU A 200 1.80 0.22 -18.77
CA LEU A 200 2.80 1.07 -19.42
C LEU A 200 3.21 0.50 -20.79
N GLU A 201 3.45 -0.81 -20.88
CA GLU A 201 3.74 -1.50 -22.15
C GLU A 201 2.61 -1.32 -23.17
N SER A 202 1.35 -1.31 -22.73
CA SER A 202 0.19 -1.10 -23.62
C SER A 202 0.09 0.32 -24.19
N LEU A 203 0.73 1.31 -23.54
CA LEU A 203 0.76 2.69 -24.03
C LEU A 203 1.73 2.91 -25.20
N GLN A 204 2.56 1.92 -25.54
CA GLN A 204 3.55 1.97 -26.61
C GLN A 204 4.46 3.22 -26.58
N LYS A 205 4.68 3.80 -25.39
CA LYS A 205 5.62 4.91 -25.23
C LYS A 205 7.05 4.38 -25.29
N GLU A 206 7.88 5.09 -26.05
CA GLU A 206 9.30 4.78 -26.12
C GLU A 206 9.94 4.90 -24.74
N ASN A 207 10.75 3.92 -24.36
CA ASN A 207 11.59 4.02 -23.17
C ASN A 207 12.55 5.19 -23.33
N SER A 208 12.73 5.99 -22.30
CA SER A 208 13.62 7.15 -22.28
C SER A 208 15.09 6.84 -22.59
N GLY A 209 15.44 5.55 -22.71
CA GLY A 209 16.83 5.08 -22.90
C GLY A 209 17.72 5.31 -21.67
N LYS A 210 17.14 5.67 -20.54
CA LYS A 210 17.84 5.84 -19.26
C LYS A 210 17.89 4.52 -18.51
N ASP A 211 19.00 4.25 -17.82
CA ASP A 211 19.10 3.12 -16.90
C ASP A 211 18.29 3.39 -15.62
N PHE A 212 18.30 4.63 -15.14
CA PHE A 212 17.56 5.09 -13.96
C PHE A 212 16.81 6.39 -14.25
N GLY A 213 15.56 6.45 -13.80
CA GLY A 213 14.73 7.66 -13.85
C GLY A 213 14.90 8.54 -12.61
N SER A 214 14.14 9.64 -12.57
CA SER A 214 14.06 10.54 -11.41
C SER A 214 12.97 10.09 -10.42
N VAL A 215 13.14 10.45 -9.15
CA VAL A 215 12.15 10.23 -8.09
C VAL A 215 11.86 11.54 -7.38
N THR A 216 10.63 12.00 -7.45
CA THR A 216 10.18 13.20 -6.73
C THR A 216 9.26 12.77 -5.58
N PHE A 217 9.63 13.09 -4.34
CA PHE A 217 8.79 12.91 -3.17
C PHE A 217 8.01 14.18 -2.87
N LEU A 218 6.68 14.09 -2.86
CA LEU A 218 5.78 15.18 -2.48
C LEU A 218 5.09 14.83 -1.15
N SER A 219 5.21 15.70 -0.15
CA SER A 219 4.55 15.53 1.14
C SER A 219 3.57 16.67 1.41
N SER A 220 2.38 16.36 1.92
CA SER A 220 1.44 17.38 2.38
C SER A 220 1.78 17.92 3.79
N LYS A 221 2.85 17.43 4.43
CA LYS A 221 3.21 17.82 5.80
C LYS A 221 4.70 18.13 5.99
N ASN A 222 5.57 17.19 5.67
CA ASN A 222 7.01 17.31 5.90
C ASN A 222 7.75 16.43 4.87
N GLU A 223 8.43 17.06 3.91
CA GLU A 223 9.16 16.37 2.84
C GLU A 223 10.47 15.76 3.32
N GLU A 224 11.15 16.40 4.28
CA GLU A 224 12.42 15.89 4.83
C GLU A 224 12.16 14.58 5.60
N LEU A 225 11.10 14.54 6.42
CA LEU A 225 10.69 13.33 7.12
C LEU A 225 10.30 12.22 6.14
N LEU A 226 9.55 12.55 5.08
CA LEU A 226 9.17 11.57 4.05
C LEU A 226 10.40 10.99 3.36
N LEU A 227 11.38 11.83 3.02
CA LEU A 227 12.63 11.38 2.40
C LEU A 227 13.45 10.50 3.33
N SER A 228 13.60 10.91 4.60
CA SER A 228 14.29 10.10 5.62
C SER A 228 13.62 8.73 5.77
N MET A 229 12.30 8.67 5.89
CA MET A 229 11.56 7.41 5.96
C MET A 229 11.76 6.54 4.70
N ALA A 230 11.78 7.15 3.52
CA ALA A 230 12.04 6.42 2.29
C ALA A 230 13.43 5.79 2.29
N GLN A 231 14.45 6.52 2.75
CA GLN A 231 15.83 6.02 2.86
C GLN A 231 15.95 4.87 3.88
N ASP A 232 15.23 4.96 5.00
CA ASP A 232 15.30 3.98 6.09
C ASP A 232 14.51 2.69 5.78
N LEU A 233 13.37 2.82 5.10
CA LEU A 233 12.40 1.74 4.94
C LEU A 233 12.45 1.05 3.57
N MET A 234 12.99 1.72 2.54
CA MET A 234 13.10 1.14 1.20
C MET A 234 14.37 0.32 1.06
N SER A 235 14.27 -0.79 0.34
CA SER A 235 15.40 -1.65 -0.03
C SER A 235 16.01 -1.27 -1.38
N ALA A 236 15.30 -0.51 -2.19
CA ALA A 236 15.80 -0.01 -3.48
C ALA A 236 16.87 1.05 -3.27
N ASP A 237 17.89 1.01 -4.11
CA ASP A 237 18.98 1.99 -4.09
C ASP A 237 18.52 3.34 -4.66
N LEU A 238 18.20 4.27 -3.78
CA LEU A 238 17.84 5.63 -4.16
C LEU A 238 19.02 6.45 -4.70
N THR A 239 20.26 6.06 -4.40
CA THR A 239 21.45 6.83 -4.83
C THR A 239 21.71 6.76 -6.33
N SER A 240 21.18 5.75 -7.00
CA SER A 240 21.22 5.60 -8.46
C SER A 240 20.22 6.51 -9.20
N HIS A 241 19.28 7.12 -8.48
CA HIS A 241 18.24 7.98 -9.02
C HIS A 241 18.54 9.46 -8.71
N GLN A 242 18.07 10.37 -9.58
CA GLN A 242 17.96 11.77 -9.21
C GLN A 242 16.76 11.90 -8.26
N VAL A 243 17.00 12.29 -7.00
CA VAL A 243 15.97 12.36 -5.97
C VAL A 243 15.73 13.80 -5.54
N ASP A 244 14.48 14.23 -5.62
CA ASP A 244 14.00 15.52 -5.14
C ASP A 244 12.88 15.31 -4.10
N ALA A 245 12.80 16.20 -3.11
CA ALA A 245 11.71 16.21 -2.13
C ALA A 245 11.17 17.63 -1.98
N CYS A 246 9.83 17.76 -1.95
CA CYS A 246 9.18 19.06 -1.80
C CYS A 246 7.82 18.96 -1.13
N ILE A 247 7.37 20.09 -0.58
CA ILE A 247 6.04 20.22 -0.01
C ILE A 247 4.99 20.23 -1.14
N LEU A 248 3.94 19.45 -0.95
CA LEU A 248 2.76 19.48 -1.80
C LEU A 248 2.06 20.83 -1.61
N GLY A 249 1.94 21.61 -2.68
CA GLY A 249 1.14 22.84 -2.68
C GLY A 249 -0.35 22.55 -2.46
N GLU A 250 -1.18 23.60 -2.35
CA GLU A 250 -2.62 23.44 -2.22
C GLU A 250 -3.18 22.61 -3.38
N VAL A 251 -3.82 21.50 -3.04
CA VAL A 251 -4.55 20.64 -3.97
C VAL A 251 -6.04 20.88 -3.73
N LYS A 252 -6.67 21.54 -4.69
CA LYS A 252 -8.10 21.87 -4.69
C LYS A 252 -8.97 20.67 -5.08
#